data_b229ac75208fb0dc8f9589c42441ceeb
#
_entry.id   b229ac75208fb0dc8f9589c42441ceeb
#
_cell.length_a   1.000
_cell.length_b   1.000
_cell.length_c   1.000
_cell.angle_alpha   90.00
_cell.angle_beta   90.00
_cell.angle_gamma   90.00
#
_symmetry.space_group_name_H-M   'P 1'
#
loop_
_entity.id
_entity.type
_entity.pdbx_description
1 polymer ?
#
loop_
_entity_poly.entity_id
_entity_poly.type
_entity_poly.pdbx_seq_one_letter_code
_entity_poly.pdbx_strand_id
1 'polypeptide(L)'
;MPLLTVNNLKVERGGISVLEIPLFSLNEGETLAILGPNGAGKTTFLLTLARLLGYIQGKLFFKGEDISLPERTVPYRRRLAMVFQEPLLLNTTVFNNVAAGLKIRRMKKKEIEKRISKYAELVNIRHLLNRDARKLSGGEAQRTNLARAFATEPELILLDEPFANLDAPSCDSLIDDLYRILRQTETTAILATHNRLEALRLADRLAVMDAGKIVQMGASNEVMNYPVNEVVASFVGMEAVFSGCVQTVCGGSFVASVAGHAIMALGDVKAGEKVICCIRPENIIISRDSAMEGTSVRNNLPAKIVKIIPRGPFFKIDLDCGFFLASYVTQQSLENLSLMEGKDVTVSFKATAVHVIRREKRC
;
A
#
# COMPACT_ATOMS: atom_id res chain seq x y z
N MET A 1 20.57 -6.18 10.41
CA MET A 1 21.08 -6.68 9.11
C MET A 1 19.90 -7.03 8.23
N PRO A 2 20.00 -6.91 6.89
CA PRO A 2 18.89 -7.30 6.05
C PRO A 2 18.65 -8.82 6.13
N LEU A 3 17.38 -9.22 6.29
CA LEU A 3 16.96 -10.62 6.23
C LEU A 3 17.01 -11.13 4.79
N LEU A 4 16.50 -10.31 3.85
CA LEU A 4 16.41 -10.63 2.43
C LEU A 4 17.03 -9.49 1.61
N THR A 5 17.88 -9.83 0.65
CA THR A 5 18.44 -8.88 -0.32
C THR A 5 18.30 -9.44 -1.73
N VAL A 6 17.94 -8.57 -2.65
CA VAL A 6 17.82 -8.88 -4.09
C VAL A 6 18.69 -7.92 -4.87
N ASN A 7 19.52 -8.46 -5.75
CA ASN A 7 20.42 -7.69 -6.61
C ASN A 7 20.16 -8.01 -8.09
N ASN A 8 19.87 -6.98 -8.89
CA ASN A 8 19.69 -7.04 -10.34
C ASN A 8 18.74 -8.12 -10.83
N LEU A 9 17.58 -8.25 -10.14
CA LEU A 9 16.57 -9.25 -10.48
C LEU A 9 15.86 -8.87 -11.77
N LYS A 10 15.82 -9.80 -12.72
CA LYS A 10 15.03 -9.70 -13.95
C LYS A 10 14.23 -10.98 -14.18
N VAL A 11 12.92 -10.81 -14.37
CA VAL A 11 11.99 -11.91 -14.67
C VAL A 11 11.34 -11.64 -16.02
N GLU A 12 11.34 -12.65 -16.87
CA GLU A 12 10.63 -12.62 -18.16
C GLU A 12 9.53 -13.69 -18.21
N ARG A 13 8.46 -13.38 -18.92
CA ARG A 13 7.40 -14.33 -19.28
C ARG A 13 7.06 -14.17 -20.75
N GLY A 14 7.14 -15.27 -21.52
CA GLY A 14 6.88 -15.22 -22.96
C GLY A 14 7.77 -14.22 -23.73
N GLY A 15 9.03 -14.01 -23.32
CA GLY A 15 9.93 -13.05 -23.92
C GLY A 15 9.71 -11.59 -23.50
N ILE A 16 8.75 -11.32 -22.61
CA ILE A 16 8.45 -9.97 -22.11
C ILE A 16 9.03 -9.83 -20.70
N SER A 17 9.77 -8.76 -20.44
CA SER A 17 10.25 -8.43 -19.10
C SER A 17 9.06 -8.00 -18.23
N VAL A 18 8.79 -8.78 -17.17
CA VAL A 18 7.69 -8.53 -16.24
C VAL A 18 8.16 -7.99 -14.88
N LEU A 19 9.45 -8.15 -14.54
CA LEU A 19 10.08 -7.54 -13.37
C LEU A 19 11.50 -7.08 -13.72
N GLU A 20 11.84 -5.90 -13.23
CA GLU A 20 13.19 -5.35 -13.24
C GLU A 20 13.45 -4.62 -11.93
N ILE A 21 14.16 -5.28 -11.00
CA ILE A 21 14.41 -4.77 -9.65
C ILE A 21 15.93 -4.76 -9.42
N PRO A 22 16.57 -3.59 -9.59
CA PRO A 22 18.02 -3.46 -9.43
C PRO A 22 18.50 -3.78 -8.01
N LEU A 23 17.78 -3.29 -7.01
CA LEU A 23 18.11 -3.47 -5.60
C LEU A 23 16.84 -3.52 -4.76
N PHE A 24 16.79 -4.48 -3.83
CA PHE A 24 15.74 -4.56 -2.83
C PHE A 24 16.33 -5.12 -1.53
N SER A 25 15.87 -4.60 -0.38
CA SER A 25 16.27 -5.08 0.93
C SER A 25 15.12 -5.05 1.91
N LEU A 26 15.03 -6.07 2.76
CA LEU A 26 14.08 -6.23 3.84
C LEU A 26 14.84 -6.57 5.12
N ASN A 27 14.57 -5.83 6.20
CA ASN A 27 15.22 -6.07 7.48
C ASN A 27 14.49 -7.16 8.29
N GLU A 28 15.17 -7.77 9.24
CA GLU A 28 14.58 -8.75 10.15
C GLU A 28 13.57 -8.07 11.08
N GLY A 29 12.41 -8.70 11.30
CA GLY A 29 11.30 -8.16 12.10
C GLY A 29 10.49 -7.05 11.43
N GLU A 30 10.86 -6.63 10.22
CA GLU A 30 10.20 -5.55 9.48
C GLU A 30 8.95 -6.07 8.72
N THR A 31 7.91 -5.27 8.71
CA THR A 31 6.77 -5.44 7.80
C THR A 31 6.87 -4.43 6.68
N LEU A 32 7.06 -4.92 5.44
CA LEU A 32 7.07 -4.10 4.22
C LEU A 32 5.78 -4.34 3.44
N ALA A 33 5.05 -3.28 3.09
CA ALA A 33 3.95 -3.38 2.14
C ALA A 33 4.39 -2.96 0.73
N ILE A 34 3.97 -3.73 -0.26
CA ILE A 34 4.14 -3.43 -1.69
C ILE A 34 2.80 -2.97 -2.24
N LEU A 35 2.69 -1.68 -2.53
CA LEU A 35 1.54 -1.04 -3.15
C LEU A 35 1.72 -0.97 -4.66
N GLY A 36 0.63 -1.10 -5.39
CA GLY A 36 0.63 -0.93 -6.85
C GLY A 36 -0.64 -1.43 -7.49
N PRO A 37 -0.91 -1.07 -8.77
CA PRO A 37 -2.09 -1.50 -9.48
C PRO A 37 -2.11 -3.00 -9.73
N ASN A 38 -3.26 -3.51 -10.16
CA ASN A 38 -3.33 -4.86 -10.71
C ASN A 38 -2.42 -4.94 -11.95
N GLY A 39 -1.62 -6.01 -12.04
CA GLY A 39 -0.64 -6.17 -13.12
C GLY A 39 0.72 -5.48 -12.89
N ALA A 40 0.92 -4.73 -11.80
CA ALA A 40 2.22 -4.10 -11.48
C ALA A 40 3.38 -5.08 -11.24
N GLY A 41 3.08 -6.38 -11.07
CA GLY A 41 4.10 -7.41 -10.83
C GLY A 41 4.22 -7.86 -9.37
N LYS A 42 3.37 -7.40 -8.46
CA LYS A 42 3.42 -7.71 -7.01
C LYS A 42 3.46 -9.22 -6.74
N THR A 43 2.45 -9.96 -7.21
CA THR A 43 2.38 -11.43 -7.09
C THR A 43 3.60 -12.12 -7.73
N THR A 44 4.01 -11.66 -8.92
CA THR A 44 5.18 -12.20 -9.61
C THR A 44 6.45 -12.01 -8.77
N PHE A 45 6.60 -10.86 -8.13
CA PHE A 45 7.72 -10.59 -7.24
C PHE A 45 7.68 -11.49 -6.00
N LEU A 46 6.54 -11.63 -5.31
CA LEU A 46 6.39 -12.55 -4.17
C LEU A 46 6.71 -14.00 -4.55
N LEU A 47 6.19 -14.48 -5.69
CA LEU A 47 6.46 -15.83 -6.19
C LEU A 47 7.95 -16.05 -6.51
N THR A 48 8.63 -15.02 -7.03
CA THR A 48 10.06 -15.06 -7.31
C THR A 48 10.86 -15.08 -6.00
N LEU A 49 10.50 -14.24 -5.02
CA LEU A 49 11.10 -14.27 -3.69
C LEU A 49 10.90 -15.62 -3.00
N ALA A 50 9.72 -16.25 -3.15
CA ALA A 50 9.44 -17.60 -2.64
C ALA A 50 10.19 -18.70 -3.41
N ARG A 51 10.93 -18.36 -4.47
CA ARG A 51 11.57 -19.33 -5.38
C ARG A 51 10.56 -20.28 -6.04
N LEU A 52 9.29 -19.88 -6.13
CA LEU A 52 8.23 -20.61 -6.85
C LEU A 52 8.20 -20.27 -8.33
N LEU A 53 8.69 -19.10 -8.69
CA LEU A 53 8.89 -18.64 -10.06
C LEU A 53 10.39 -18.48 -10.34
N GLY A 54 10.82 -18.94 -11.53
CA GLY A 54 12.18 -18.74 -12.01
C GLY A 54 12.41 -17.29 -12.46
N TYR A 55 13.67 -16.89 -12.53
CA TYR A 55 14.14 -15.62 -13.07
C TYR A 55 15.34 -15.85 -13.98
N ILE A 56 15.58 -14.92 -14.91
CA ILE A 56 16.64 -15.04 -15.91
C ILE A 56 17.96 -14.42 -15.44
N GLN A 57 17.89 -13.43 -14.52
CA GLN A 57 19.05 -12.72 -14.01
C GLN A 57 18.83 -12.28 -12.58
N GLY A 58 19.88 -12.15 -11.80
CA GLY A 58 19.89 -11.60 -10.46
C GLY A 58 20.39 -12.59 -9.41
N LYS A 59 20.57 -12.08 -8.20
CA LYS A 59 20.93 -12.86 -7.01
C LYS A 59 20.01 -12.52 -5.86
N LEU A 60 19.64 -13.55 -5.11
CA LEU A 60 18.84 -13.46 -3.89
C LEU A 60 19.68 -13.96 -2.71
N PHE A 61 19.74 -13.16 -1.65
CA PHE A 61 20.44 -13.50 -0.42
C PHE A 61 19.44 -13.50 0.75
N PHE A 62 19.51 -14.54 1.57
CA PHE A 62 18.72 -14.67 2.80
C PHE A 62 19.66 -14.83 3.99
N LYS A 63 19.66 -13.86 4.93
CA LYS A 63 20.65 -13.77 6.01
C LYS A 63 22.11 -13.85 5.52
N GLY A 64 22.39 -13.23 4.38
CA GLY A 64 23.69 -13.24 3.75
C GLY A 64 24.04 -14.50 2.94
N GLU A 65 23.24 -15.57 3.01
CA GLU A 65 23.41 -16.77 2.20
C GLU A 65 22.82 -16.60 0.81
N ASP A 66 23.57 -16.94 -0.24
CA ASP A 66 23.06 -16.95 -1.62
C ASP A 66 22.05 -18.09 -1.79
N ILE A 67 20.77 -17.74 -1.91
CA ILE A 67 19.66 -18.68 -2.14
C ILE A 67 19.29 -18.84 -3.60
N SER A 68 20.09 -18.27 -4.51
CA SER A 68 19.89 -18.40 -5.97
C SER A 68 20.21 -19.81 -6.45
N LEU A 69 21.03 -20.55 -5.72
CA LEU A 69 21.46 -21.89 -6.01
C LEU A 69 20.33 -22.92 -5.85
N PRO A 70 20.16 -23.89 -6.77
CA PRO A 70 19.09 -24.90 -6.72
C PRO A 70 19.03 -25.67 -5.42
N GLU A 71 20.18 -26.10 -4.88
CA GLU A 71 20.30 -26.90 -3.65
C GLU A 71 19.87 -26.12 -2.41
N ARG A 72 19.88 -24.79 -2.44
CA ARG A 72 19.42 -23.92 -1.35
C ARG A 72 17.92 -23.70 -1.36
N THR A 73 17.23 -24.04 -2.45
CA THR A 73 15.79 -23.73 -2.62
C THR A 73 14.91 -24.40 -1.55
N VAL A 74 15.09 -25.70 -1.27
CA VAL A 74 14.27 -26.42 -0.30
C VAL A 74 14.58 -25.99 1.14
N PRO A 75 15.84 -25.86 1.59
CA PRO A 75 16.15 -25.30 2.91
C PRO A 75 15.55 -23.90 3.11
N TYR A 76 15.66 -23.02 2.13
CA TYR A 76 15.10 -21.66 2.17
C TYR A 76 13.57 -21.69 2.28
N ARG A 77 12.86 -22.46 1.43
CA ARG A 77 11.40 -22.55 1.47
C ARG A 77 10.86 -23.08 2.81
N ARG A 78 11.64 -23.82 3.57
CA ARG A 78 11.26 -24.25 4.93
C ARG A 78 11.29 -23.13 5.96
N ARG A 79 12.00 -22.03 5.67
CA ARG A 79 12.13 -20.84 6.52
C ARG A 79 11.09 -19.77 6.21
N LEU A 80 10.31 -19.95 5.14
CA LEU A 80 9.27 -19.01 4.73
C LEU A 80 7.88 -19.66 4.71
N ALA A 81 6.86 -18.83 4.77
CA ALA A 81 5.49 -19.20 4.44
C ALA A 81 4.92 -18.20 3.42
N MET A 82 3.97 -18.67 2.61
CA MET A 82 3.24 -17.82 1.67
C MET A 82 1.74 -18.00 1.86
N VAL A 83 1.03 -16.88 1.91
CA VAL A 83 -0.42 -16.79 1.96
C VAL A 83 -0.87 -16.19 0.63
N PHE A 84 -1.66 -16.95 -0.12
CA PHE A 84 -2.20 -16.51 -1.40
C PHE A 84 -3.53 -15.78 -1.19
N GLN A 85 -3.93 -15.01 -2.18
CA GLN A 85 -5.20 -14.30 -2.21
C GLN A 85 -6.39 -15.26 -1.96
N GLU A 86 -6.39 -16.43 -2.60
CA GLU A 86 -7.33 -17.50 -2.30
C GLU A 86 -6.76 -18.40 -1.20
N PRO A 87 -7.55 -18.79 -0.19
CA PRO A 87 -7.05 -19.58 0.96
C PRO A 87 -6.49 -20.95 0.60
N LEU A 88 -6.85 -21.55 -0.55
CA LEU A 88 -6.39 -22.87 -1.05
C LEU A 88 -6.32 -23.92 0.07
N LEU A 89 -7.42 -24.11 0.80
CA LEU A 89 -7.49 -25.06 1.89
C LEU A 89 -7.67 -26.50 1.37
N LEU A 90 -7.10 -27.46 2.10
CA LEU A 90 -7.26 -28.89 1.83
C LEU A 90 -8.68 -29.32 2.22
N ASN A 91 -9.26 -30.28 1.48
CA ASN A 91 -10.58 -30.85 1.75
C ASN A 91 -10.57 -31.76 3.00
N THR A 92 -10.35 -31.13 4.16
CA THR A 92 -10.26 -31.80 5.46
C THR A 92 -10.62 -30.80 6.56
N THR A 93 -10.48 -31.19 7.84
CA THR A 93 -10.76 -30.30 8.97
C THR A 93 -9.78 -29.10 9.04
N VAL A 94 -10.21 -28.05 9.74
CA VAL A 94 -9.35 -26.89 10.06
C VAL A 94 -8.07 -27.35 10.77
N PHE A 95 -8.18 -28.24 11.76
CA PHE A 95 -7.04 -28.84 12.45
C PHE A 95 -6.02 -29.42 11.47
N ASN A 96 -6.48 -30.26 10.54
CA ASN A 96 -5.59 -30.88 9.56
C ASN A 96 -4.99 -29.88 8.55
N ASN A 97 -5.71 -28.83 8.20
CA ASN A 97 -5.18 -27.75 7.38
C ASN A 97 -4.01 -27.07 8.08
N VAL A 98 -4.18 -26.66 9.35
CA VAL A 98 -3.11 -26.02 10.13
C VAL A 98 -1.95 -26.98 10.38
N ALA A 99 -2.25 -28.27 10.62
CA ALA A 99 -1.22 -29.30 10.83
C ALA A 99 -0.39 -29.65 9.59
N ALA A 100 -0.88 -29.35 8.38
CA ALA A 100 -0.31 -29.88 7.13
C ALA A 100 1.20 -29.59 7.00
N GLY A 101 1.61 -28.32 7.14
CA GLY A 101 3.01 -27.92 7.05
C GLY A 101 3.89 -28.52 8.15
N LEU A 102 3.34 -28.72 9.34
CA LEU A 102 4.04 -29.31 10.48
C LEU A 102 4.27 -30.82 10.29
N LYS A 103 3.26 -31.51 9.75
CA LYS A 103 3.34 -32.94 9.40
C LYS A 103 4.39 -33.20 8.30
N ILE A 104 4.41 -32.37 7.25
CA ILE A 104 5.43 -32.43 6.18
C ILE A 104 6.84 -32.24 6.75
N ARG A 105 7.00 -31.41 7.79
CA ARG A 105 8.27 -31.20 8.52
C ARG A 105 8.58 -32.32 9.53
N ARG A 106 7.75 -33.36 9.61
CA ARG A 106 7.90 -34.53 10.52
C ARG A 106 7.98 -34.12 11.99
N MET A 107 7.25 -33.11 12.42
CA MET A 107 7.23 -32.69 13.82
C MET A 107 6.49 -33.68 14.69
N LYS A 108 6.85 -33.76 15.99
CA LYS A 108 6.20 -34.65 16.97
C LYS A 108 4.76 -34.20 17.23
N LYS A 109 3.83 -35.14 17.42
CA LYS A 109 2.40 -34.88 17.61
C LYS A 109 2.13 -33.84 18.71
N LYS A 110 2.77 -33.94 19.86
CA LYS A 110 2.61 -33.01 20.99
C LYS A 110 2.98 -31.56 20.61
N GLU A 111 4.03 -31.38 19.80
CA GLU A 111 4.45 -30.05 19.31
C GLU A 111 3.48 -29.51 18.28
N ILE A 112 2.95 -30.35 17.39
CA ILE A 112 1.91 -29.97 16.42
C ILE A 112 0.68 -29.47 17.15
N GLU A 113 0.16 -30.20 18.15
CA GLU A 113 -1.01 -29.81 18.94
C GLU A 113 -0.78 -28.47 19.66
N LYS A 114 0.39 -28.27 20.25
CA LYS A 114 0.77 -27.03 20.93
C LYS A 114 0.74 -25.84 19.98
N ARG A 115 1.37 -25.96 18.79
CA ARG A 115 1.41 -24.88 17.80
C ARG A 115 0.03 -24.60 17.22
N ILE A 116 -0.75 -25.63 16.90
CA ILE A 116 -2.12 -25.46 16.41
C ILE A 116 -2.96 -24.70 17.45
N SER A 117 -2.91 -25.09 18.73
CA SER A 117 -3.66 -24.39 19.78
C SER A 117 -3.27 -22.91 19.87
N LYS A 118 -1.96 -22.61 19.88
CA LYS A 118 -1.43 -21.25 19.93
C LYS A 118 -1.96 -20.38 18.76
N TYR A 119 -1.74 -20.85 17.54
CA TYR A 119 -2.07 -20.03 16.36
C TYR A 119 -3.56 -20.00 16.03
N ALA A 120 -4.32 -21.08 16.35
CA ALA A 120 -5.77 -21.07 16.24
C ALA A 120 -6.43 -20.09 17.23
N GLU A 121 -5.84 -19.90 18.41
CA GLU A 121 -6.28 -18.89 19.38
C GLU A 121 -5.97 -17.46 18.90
N LEU A 122 -4.75 -17.24 18.40
CA LEU A 122 -4.32 -15.91 17.91
C LEU A 122 -5.18 -15.38 16.75
N VAL A 123 -5.73 -16.26 15.90
CA VAL A 123 -6.64 -15.86 14.80
C VAL A 123 -8.10 -16.19 15.07
N ASN A 124 -8.48 -16.49 16.32
CA ASN A 124 -9.87 -16.72 16.75
C ASN A 124 -10.61 -17.87 16.01
N ILE A 125 -9.91 -18.98 15.68
CA ILE A 125 -10.52 -20.16 15.02
C ILE A 125 -10.48 -21.42 15.86
N ARG A 126 -10.15 -21.36 17.16
CA ARG A 126 -10.04 -22.53 18.04
C ARG A 126 -11.32 -23.37 18.07
N HIS A 127 -12.49 -22.71 18.06
CA HIS A 127 -13.80 -23.35 18.03
C HIS A 127 -14.12 -24.05 16.71
N LEU A 128 -13.37 -23.79 15.65
CA LEU A 128 -13.56 -24.34 14.30
C LEU A 128 -12.63 -25.55 14.00
N LEU A 129 -11.71 -25.93 14.91
CA LEU A 129 -10.66 -26.92 14.61
C LEU A 129 -11.18 -28.23 14.05
N ASN A 130 -12.35 -28.70 14.51
CA ASN A 130 -12.98 -29.95 14.05
C ASN A 130 -13.90 -29.77 12.84
N ARG A 131 -14.13 -28.51 12.38
CA ARG A 131 -15.01 -28.21 11.27
C ARG A 131 -14.35 -28.52 9.93
N ASP A 132 -15.12 -29.02 8.97
CA ASP A 132 -14.67 -29.22 7.59
C ASP A 132 -14.39 -27.86 6.93
N ALA A 133 -13.22 -27.71 6.32
CA ALA A 133 -12.79 -26.45 5.69
C ALA A 133 -13.72 -25.96 4.58
N ARG A 134 -14.43 -26.86 3.91
CA ARG A 134 -15.42 -26.51 2.86
C ARG A 134 -16.68 -25.78 3.40
N LYS A 135 -16.89 -25.84 4.72
CA LYS A 135 -18.04 -25.22 5.40
C LYS A 135 -17.68 -23.90 6.08
N LEU A 136 -16.50 -23.38 5.82
CA LEU A 136 -16.03 -22.10 6.37
C LEU A 136 -16.56 -20.93 5.55
N SER A 137 -16.86 -19.82 6.23
CA SER A 137 -17.02 -18.52 5.57
C SER A 137 -15.68 -18.05 4.98
N GLY A 138 -15.69 -17.03 4.10
CA GLY A 138 -14.47 -16.47 3.53
C GLY A 138 -13.48 -15.99 4.59
N GLY A 139 -13.96 -15.28 5.61
CA GLY A 139 -13.13 -14.82 6.73
C GLY A 139 -12.56 -15.96 7.58
N GLU A 140 -13.37 -17.01 7.90
CA GLU A 140 -12.91 -18.18 8.62
C GLU A 140 -11.87 -18.97 7.82
N ALA A 141 -12.05 -19.07 6.51
CA ALA A 141 -11.09 -19.73 5.61
C ALA A 141 -9.76 -18.97 5.57
N GLN A 142 -9.79 -17.63 5.47
CA GLN A 142 -8.59 -16.81 5.46
C GLN A 142 -7.86 -16.84 6.82
N ARG A 143 -8.59 -16.81 7.94
CA ARG A 143 -8.01 -17.04 9.28
C ARG A 143 -7.35 -18.40 9.40
N THR A 144 -7.97 -19.45 8.84
CA THR A 144 -7.39 -20.80 8.79
C THR A 144 -6.11 -20.83 7.95
N ASN A 145 -6.08 -20.11 6.83
CA ASN A 145 -4.90 -19.97 5.96
C ASN A 145 -3.75 -19.27 6.70
N LEU A 146 -4.03 -18.19 7.42
CA LEU A 146 -3.04 -17.51 8.27
C LEU A 146 -2.53 -18.40 9.39
N ALA A 147 -3.42 -19.09 10.12
CA ALA A 147 -3.02 -20.05 11.16
C ALA A 147 -2.10 -21.14 10.60
N ARG A 148 -2.41 -21.69 9.41
CA ARG A 148 -1.58 -22.68 8.71
C ARG A 148 -0.18 -22.15 8.39
N ALA A 149 -0.08 -20.91 7.95
CA ALA A 149 1.18 -20.26 7.63
C ALA A 149 2.02 -20.01 8.89
N PHE A 150 1.44 -19.34 9.90
CA PHE A 150 2.15 -18.97 11.14
C PHE A 150 2.49 -20.17 12.02
N ALA A 151 1.69 -21.26 12.00
CA ALA A 151 2.01 -22.48 12.77
C ALA A 151 3.37 -23.08 12.40
N THR A 152 3.87 -22.81 11.20
CA THR A 152 5.21 -23.25 10.79
C THR A 152 6.34 -22.41 11.39
N GLU A 153 6.02 -21.32 12.08
CA GLU A 153 6.94 -20.33 12.64
C GLU A 153 7.99 -19.89 11.62
N PRO A 154 7.54 -19.25 10.51
CA PRO A 154 8.45 -18.84 9.45
C PRO A 154 9.27 -17.61 9.88
N GLU A 155 10.48 -17.48 9.35
CA GLU A 155 11.29 -16.29 9.51
C GLU A 155 10.81 -15.17 8.56
N LEU A 156 10.21 -15.55 7.43
CA LEU A 156 9.63 -14.64 6.43
C LEU A 156 8.23 -15.11 6.04
N ILE A 157 7.24 -14.23 6.12
CA ILE A 157 5.92 -14.48 5.58
C ILE A 157 5.64 -13.56 4.38
N LEU A 158 5.17 -14.16 3.29
CA LEU A 158 4.76 -13.47 2.08
C LEU A 158 3.23 -13.52 1.99
N LEU A 159 2.59 -12.36 1.92
CA LEU A 159 1.13 -12.19 1.95
C LEU A 159 0.70 -11.53 0.64
N ASP A 160 -0.02 -12.27 -0.21
CA ASP A 160 -0.49 -11.78 -1.49
C ASP A 160 -1.98 -11.48 -1.41
N GLU A 161 -2.36 -10.19 -1.34
CA GLU A 161 -3.74 -9.71 -1.22
C GLU A 161 -4.56 -10.45 -0.14
N PRO A 162 -4.07 -10.59 1.12
CA PRO A 162 -4.65 -11.50 2.11
C PRO A 162 -6.03 -11.09 2.61
N PHE A 163 -6.49 -9.88 2.29
CA PHE A 163 -7.79 -9.33 2.70
C PHE A 163 -8.80 -9.24 1.56
N ALA A 164 -8.40 -9.62 0.34
CA ALA A 164 -9.30 -9.61 -0.80
C ALA A 164 -10.52 -10.50 -0.57
N ASN A 165 -11.67 -10.09 -1.11
CA ASN A 165 -12.93 -10.83 -1.02
C ASN A 165 -13.53 -10.98 0.40
N LEU A 166 -13.07 -10.17 1.37
CA LEU A 166 -13.67 -10.07 2.70
C LEU A 166 -14.63 -8.87 2.76
N ASP A 167 -15.68 -9.01 3.54
CA ASP A 167 -16.51 -7.88 3.94
C ASP A 167 -15.74 -6.94 4.89
N ALA A 168 -16.14 -5.68 4.97
CA ALA A 168 -15.40 -4.67 5.72
C ALA A 168 -15.17 -5.01 7.20
N PRO A 169 -16.18 -5.51 7.97
CA PRO A 169 -15.95 -5.91 9.37
C PRO A 169 -14.97 -7.07 9.53
N SER A 170 -15.04 -8.09 8.64
CA SER A 170 -14.11 -9.22 8.65
C SER A 170 -12.70 -8.80 8.27
N CYS A 171 -12.56 -7.89 7.30
CA CYS A 171 -11.30 -7.31 6.88
C CYS A 171 -10.63 -6.56 8.05
N ASP A 172 -11.33 -5.63 8.69
CA ASP A 172 -10.80 -4.84 9.80
C ASP A 172 -10.33 -5.72 10.95
N SER A 173 -11.16 -6.70 11.35
CA SER A 173 -10.81 -7.66 12.41
C SER A 173 -9.59 -8.52 12.05
N LEU A 174 -9.46 -8.92 10.78
CA LEU A 174 -8.33 -9.75 10.33
C LEU A 174 -7.02 -8.93 10.26
N ILE A 175 -7.10 -7.65 9.89
CA ILE A 175 -5.95 -6.74 9.90
C ILE A 175 -5.41 -6.59 11.33
N ASP A 176 -6.31 -6.38 12.32
CA ASP A 176 -5.91 -6.26 13.72
C ASP A 176 -5.27 -7.54 14.26
N ASP A 177 -5.85 -8.70 13.91
CA ASP A 177 -5.26 -9.99 14.29
C ASP A 177 -3.89 -10.18 13.66
N LEU A 178 -3.74 -9.88 12.37
CA LEU A 178 -2.45 -10.00 11.67
C LEU A 178 -1.40 -9.05 12.25
N TYR A 179 -1.75 -7.79 12.52
CA TYR A 179 -0.87 -6.83 13.17
C TYR A 179 -0.37 -7.35 14.51
N ARG A 180 -1.29 -7.84 15.36
CA ARG A 180 -0.94 -8.41 16.67
C ARG A 180 -0.02 -9.61 16.55
N ILE A 181 -0.27 -10.53 15.63
CA ILE A 181 0.56 -11.71 15.42
C ILE A 181 1.96 -11.32 14.97
N LEU A 182 2.09 -10.45 13.98
CA LEU A 182 3.37 -10.00 13.45
C LEU A 182 4.22 -9.35 14.56
N ARG A 183 3.62 -8.49 15.39
CA ARG A 183 4.31 -7.84 16.52
C ARG A 183 4.69 -8.82 17.64
N GLN A 184 3.83 -9.79 17.96
CA GLN A 184 4.10 -10.78 19.01
C GLN A 184 5.13 -11.84 18.61
N THR A 185 5.23 -12.16 17.33
CA THR A 185 6.14 -13.18 16.82
C THR A 185 7.41 -12.63 16.20
N GLU A 186 7.50 -11.30 16.06
CA GLU A 186 8.60 -10.60 15.37
C GLU A 186 8.87 -11.17 13.97
N THR A 187 7.84 -11.76 13.34
CA THR A 187 7.95 -12.36 12.01
C THR A 187 8.14 -11.27 10.96
N THR A 188 9.18 -11.39 10.16
CA THR A 188 9.37 -10.50 9.00
C THR A 188 8.30 -10.75 7.95
N ALA A 189 7.70 -9.70 7.39
CA ALA A 189 6.59 -9.83 6.46
C ALA A 189 6.75 -8.96 5.21
N ILE A 190 6.29 -9.50 4.07
CA ILE A 190 6.01 -8.71 2.87
C ILE A 190 4.52 -8.87 2.55
N LEU A 191 3.81 -7.74 2.53
CA LEU A 191 2.39 -7.66 2.18
C LEU A 191 2.25 -7.02 0.79
N ALA A 192 1.76 -7.75 -0.20
CA ALA A 192 1.32 -7.16 -1.45
C ALA A 192 -0.17 -6.81 -1.36
N THR A 193 -0.51 -5.57 -1.63
CA THR A 193 -1.89 -5.09 -1.66
C THR A 193 -2.04 -3.90 -2.60
N HIS A 194 -3.25 -3.65 -3.08
CA HIS A 194 -3.63 -2.42 -3.79
C HIS A 194 -4.34 -1.43 -2.86
N ASN A 195 -4.61 -1.82 -1.61
CA ASN A 195 -5.31 -1.00 -0.63
C ASN A 195 -4.32 -0.27 0.30
N ARG A 196 -4.26 1.05 0.18
CA ARG A 196 -3.36 1.89 0.99
C ARG A 196 -3.63 1.83 2.49
N LEU A 197 -4.90 1.64 2.90
CA LEU A 197 -5.27 1.61 4.32
C LEU A 197 -4.74 0.34 5.00
N GLU A 198 -4.78 -0.81 4.32
CA GLU A 198 -4.18 -2.05 4.79
C GLU A 198 -2.68 -1.88 4.99
N ALA A 199 -2.00 -1.29 3.98
CA ALA A 199 -0.56 -1.04 4.03
C ALA A 199 -0.19 -0.11 5.19
N LEU A 200 -0.93 0.98 5.41
CA LEU A 200 -0.67 1.95 6.49
C LEU A 200 -0.86 1.37 7.89
N ARG A 201 -1.81 0.43 8.06
CA ARG A 201 -2.08 -0.20 9.37
C ARG A 201 -1.04 -1.25 9.75
N LEU A 202 -0.37 -1.86 8.77
CA LEU A 202 0.48 -3.03 9.00
C LEU A 202 1.97 -2.74 8.80
N ALA A 203 2.33 -1.84 7.87
CA ALA A 203 3.69 -1.75 7.36
C ALA A 203 4.55 -0.67 8.04
N ASP A 204 5.78 -1.04 8.36
CA ASP A 204 6.82 -0.12 8.81
C ASP A 204 7.38 0.67 7.62
N ARG A 205 7.52 0.00 6.45
CA ARG A 205 7.95 0.60 5.18
C ARG A 205 7.00 0.26 4.06
N LEU A 206 6.95 1.16 3.08
CA LEU A 206 6.19 1.00 1.84
C LEU A 206 7.14 0.93 0.64
N ALA A 207 6.79 0.07 -0.31
CA ALA A 207 7.33 0.08 -1.66
C ALA A 207 6.16 0.29 -2.63
N VAL A 208 6.27 1.26 -3.52
CA VAL A 208 5.30 1.45 -4.61
C VAL A 208 5.86 0.79 -5.86
N MET A 209 5.09 -0.13 -6.42
CA MET A 209 5.46 -0.90 -7.60
C MET A 209 4.58 -0.53 -8.79
N ASP A 210 5.21 -0.26 -9.91
CA ASP A 210 4.54 -0.02 -11.18
C ASP A 210 5.31 -0.65 -12.33
N ALA A 211 4.59 -1.23 -13.29
CA ALA A 211 5.15 -1.85 -14.51
C ALA A 211 6.39 -2.72 -14.24
N GLY A 212 6.36 -3.54 -13.18
CA GLY A 212 7.46 -4.46 -12.83
C GLY A 212 8.66 -3.84 -12.12
N LYS A 213 8.59 -2.56 -11.74
CA LYS A 213 9.67 -1.82 -11.07
C LYS A 213 9.22 -1.30 -9.72
N ILE A 214 10.14 -1.24 -8.76
CA ILE A 214 9.93 -0.47 -7.52
C ILE A 214 10.25 0.99 -7.83
N VAL A 215 9.20 1.84 -7.82
CA VAL A 215 9.31 3.26 -8.16
C VAL A 215 9.79 4.09 -6.99
N GLN A 216 9.32 3.75 -5.79
CA GLN A 216 9.74 4.39 -4.53
C GLN A 216 9.66 3.37 -3.40
N MET A 217 10.60 3.43 -2.46
CA MET A 217 10.59 2.62 -1.25
C MET A 217 11.20 3.42 -0.10
N GLY A 218 10.54 3.43 1.06
CA GLY A 218 10.98 4.18 2.24
C GLY A 218 10.10 3.92 3.44
N ALA A 219 10.27 4.67 4.51
CA ALA A 219 9.38 4.65 5.67
C ALA A 219 7.94 4.98 5.21
N SER A 220 6.94 4.32 5.81
CA SER A 220 5.53 4.49 5.39
C SER A 220 5.12 5.96 5.36
N ASN A 221 5.51 6.72 6.38
CA ASN A 221 5.22 8.15 6.47
C ASN A 221 5.91 8.98 5.36
N GLU A 222 7.15 8.62 5.01
CA GLU A 222 7.91 9.29 3.94
C GLU A 222 7.25 9.07 2.56
N VAL A 223 7.00 7.81 2.20
CA VAL A 223 6.38 7.47 0.90
C VAL A 223 5.00 8.09 0.76
N MET A 224 4.22 8.10 1.86
CA MET A 224 2.87 8.68 1.87
C MET A 224 2.86 10.20 1.68
N ASN A 225 3.81 10.92 2.26
CA ASN A 225 3.80 12.38 2.26
C ASN A 225 4.69 13.01 1.19
N TYR A 226 5.70 12.29 0.70
CA TYR A 226 6.69 12.78 -0.25
C TYR A 226 6.80 11.87 -1.48
N PRO A 227 5.74 11.73 -2.29
CA PRO A 227 5.80 10.94 -3.52
C PRO A 227 6.79 11.53 -4.52
N VAL A 228 7.63 10.66 -5.12
CA VAL A 228 8.67 11.08 -6.07
C VAL A 228 8.15 11.38 -7.47
N ASN A 229 6.95 10.89 -7.81
CA ASN A 229 6.31 11.14 -9.11
C ASN A 229 4.78 11.03 -9.02
N GLU A 230 4.10 11.31 -10.13
CA GLU A 230 2.65 11.30 -10.26
C GLU A 230 2.03 9.91 -9.99
N VAL A 231 2.72 8.85 -10.39
CA VAL A 231 2.27 7.46 -10.16
C VAL A 231 2.19 7.20 -8.67
N VAL A 232 3.28 7.47 -7.94
CA VAL A 232 3.30 7.31 -6.47
C VAL A 232 2.26 8.22 -5.83
N ALA A 233 2.15 9.49 -6.25
CA ALA A 233 1.18 10.45 -5.73
C ALA A 233 -0.25 9.91 -5.81
N SER A 234 -0.64 9.33 -6.93
CA SER A 234 -1.97 8.74 -7.11
C SER A 234 -2.22 7.57 -6.15
N PHE A 235 -1.23 6.68 -5.96
CA PHE A 235 -1.35 5.53 -5.03
C PHE A 235 -1.44 5.93 -3.58
N VAL A 236 -0.73 6.99 -3.18
CA VAL A 236 -0.80 7.49 -1.80
C VAL A 236 -2.01 8.42 -1.55
N GLY A 237 -2.89 8.56 -2.55
CA GLY A 237 -4.17 9.27 -2.43
C GLY A 237 -4.09 10.77 -2.59
N MET A 238 -3.09 11.28 -3.30
CA MET A 238 -3.10 12.64 -3.80
C MET A 238 -3.90 12.67 -5.10
N GLU A 239 -5.19 13.02 -5.00
CA GLU A 239 -6.11 12.97 -6.15
C GLU A 239 -6.01 14.20 -7.06
N ALA A 240 -5.63 15.35 -6.51
CA ALA A 240 -5.37 16.54 -7.28
C ALA A 240 -3.89 16.58 -7.69
N VAL A 241 -3.63 16.38 -8.98
CA VAL A 241 -2.29 16.41 -9.59
C VAL A 241 -2.37 17.35 -10.80
N PHE A 242 -1.59 18.43 -10.77
CA PHE A 242 -1.62 19.45 -11.82
C PHE A 242 -0.22 20.00 -12.08
N SER A 243 0.03 20.44 -13.31
CA SER A 243 1.32 21.01 -13.71
C SER A 243 1.29 22.54 -13.65
N GLY A 244 2.39 23.14 -13.22
CA GLY A 244 2.58 24.59 -13.20
C GLY A 244 3.97 24.99 -13.65
N CYS A 245 4.12 26.28 -13.99
CA CYS A 245 5.39 26.92 -14.29
C CYS A 245 5.73 27.92 -13.18
N VAL A 246 6.91 27.78 -12.58
CA VAL A 246 7.37 28.65 -11.49
C VAL A 246 7.62 30.05 -12.02
N GLN A 247 6.90 31.06 -11.50
CA GLN A 247 7.05 32.46 -11.87
C GLN A 247 8.05 33.16 -10.95
N THR A 248 7.85 33.09 -9.66
CA THR A 248 8.66 33.79 -8.65
C THR A 248 9.04 32.86 -7.51
N VAL A 249 10.21 33.10 -6.92
CA VAL A 249 10.72 32.36 -5.76
C VAL A 249 11.11 33.34 -4.67
N CYS A 250 10.68 33.12 -3.44
CA CYS A 250 10.98 33.98 -2.30
C CYS A 250 11.02 33.17 -0.99
N GLY A 251 12.18 33.15 -0.31
CA GLY A 251 12.31 32.63 1.04
C GLY A 251 11.85 31.19 1.27
N GLY A 252 12.14 30.26 0.31
CA GLY A 252 11.72 28.85 0.40
C GLY A 252 10.27 28.59 -0.02
N SER A 253 9.53 29.64 -0.41
CA SER A 253 8.25 29.59 -1.08
C SER A 253 8.37 30.03 -2.53
N PHE A 254 7.43 29.62 -3.36
CA PHE A 254 7.35 30.03 -4.75
C PHE A 254 5.91 30.18 -5.19
N VAL A 255 5.71 30.89 -6.30
CA VAL A 255 4.41 30.99 -6.99
C VAL A 255 4.56 30.34 -8.36
N ALA A 256 3.70 29.38 -8.65
CA ALA A 256 3.58 28.76 -9.95
C ALA A 256 2.30 29.21 -10.66
N SER A 257 2.36 29.44 -11.96
CA SER A 257 1.17 29.61 -12.80
C SER A 257 0.60 28.25 -13.19
N VAL A 258 -0.68 28.03 -12.86
CA VAL A 258 -1.44 26.82 -13.17
C VAL A 258 -2.76 27.26 -13.82
N ALA A 259 -2.96 26.95 -15.08
CA ALA A 259 -4.18 27.36 -15.84
C ALA A 259 -4.56 28.84 -15.67
N GLY A 260 -3.58 29.73 -15.57
CA GLY A 260 -3.79 31.15 -15.36
C GLY A 260 -3.93 31.61 -13.91
N HIS A 261 -3.98 30.70 -12.95
CA HIS A 261 -4.00 31.00 -11.52
C HIS A 261 -2.61 30.98 -10.89
N ALA A 262 -2.38 31.88 -9.92
CA ALA A 262 -1.16 31.91 -9.11
C ALA A 262 -1.31 30.98 -7.92
N ILE A 263 -0.53 29.89 -7.88
CA ILE A 263 -0.50 28.92 -6.78
C ILE A 263 0.78 29.07 -5.99
N MET A 264 0.65 29.39 -4.69
CA MET A 264 1.76 29.46 -3.77
C MET A 264 2.04 28.08 -3.16
N ALA A 265 3.29 27.65 -3.19
CA ALA A 265 3.74 26.39 -2.59
C ALA A 265 5.12 26.56 -1.94
N LEU A 266 5.56 25.54 -1.17
CA LEU A 266 6.90 25.49 -0.58
C LEU A 266 7.77 24.53 -1.39
N GLY A 267 9.02 24.90 -1.61
CA GLY A 267 10.00 24.04 -2.27
C GLY A 267 11.22 24.82 -2.73
N ASP A 268 12.30 24.06 -2.93
CA ASP A 268 13.54 24.61 -3.51
C ASP A 268 13.48 24.41 -5.03
N VAL A 269 12.99 25.39 -5.75
CA VAL A 269 12.79 25.41 -7.21
C VAL A 269 13.36 26.70 -7.80
N LYS A 270 13.48 26.76 -9.13
CA LYS A 270 13.96 27.94 -9.86
C LYS A 270 12.85 28.55 -10.71
N ALA A 271 12.89 29.88 -10.90
CA ALA A 271 12.00 30.55 -11.83
C ALA A 271 12.13 29.95 -13.25
N GLY A 272 11.00 29.75 -13.92
CA GLY A 272 10.92 29.09 -15.23
C GLY A 272 10.99 27.55 -15.16
N GLU A 273 11.04 26.94 -13.98
CA GLU A 273 11.02 25.47 -13.83
C GLU A 273 9.58 24.96 -13.92
N LYS A 274 9.40 23.82 -14.62
CA LYS A 274 8.13 23.13 -14.67
C LYS A 274 8.00 22.20 -13.48
N VAL A 275 6.95 22.36 -12.69
CA VAL A 275 6.66 21.56 -11.51
C VAL A 275 5.32 20.86 -11.64
N ILE A 276 5.19 19.73 -10.92
CA ILE A 276 3.91 19.07 -10.67
C ILE A 276 3.55 19.33 -9.23
N CYS A 277 2.35 19.84 -9.02
CA CYS A 277 1.79 20.06 -7.70
C CYS A 277 0.77 18.97 -7.41
N CYS A 278 0.83 18.42 -6.21
CA CYS A 278 -0.10 17.40 -5.73
C CYS A 278 -0.73 17.85 -4.41
N ILE A 279 -2.04 17.66 -4.27
CA ILE A 279 -2.76 18.04 -3.04
C ILE A 279 -3.70 16.88 -2.65
N ARG A 280 -3.82 16.64 -1.34
CA ARG A 280 -4.79 15.69 -0.80
C ARG A 280 -6.17 16.34 -0.70
N PRO A 281 -7.26 15.61 -1.02
CA PRO A 281 -8.62 16.15 -0.95
C PRO A 281 -9.00 16.70 0.43
N GLU A 282 -8.50 16.11 1.50
CA GLU A 282 -8.73 16.54 2.89
C GLU A 282 -8.10 17.90 3.24
N ASN A 283 -7.15 18.39 2.43
CA ASN A 283 -6.50 19.68 2.62
C ASN A 283 -7.17 20.81 1.83
N ILE A 284 -8.22 20.52 1.06
CA ILE A 284 -8.96 21.50 0.25
C ILE A 284 -10.23 21.86 0.98
N ILE A 285 -10.38 23.16 1.28
CA ILE A 285 -11.53 23.76 1.95
C ILE A 285 -12.45 24.36 0.90
N ILE A 286 -13.75 24.13 1.02
CA ILE A 286 -14.78 24.76 0.18
C ILE A 286 -15.50 25.81 1.01
N SER A 287 -15.68 27.03 0.46
CA SER A 287 -16.44 28.12 1.05
C SER A 287 -17.38 28.75 0.03
N ARG A 288 -18.42 29.48 0.52
CA ARG A 288 -19.33 30.25 -0.34
C ARG A 288 -18.76 31.61 -0.72
N ASP A 289 -18.02 32.19 0.21
CA ASP A 289 -17.55 33.59 0.09
C ASP A 289 -16.10 33.65 -0.43
N SER A 290 -15.76 34.75 -1.07
CA SER A 290 -14.42 35.04 -1.56
C SER A 290 -13.47 35.25 -0.37
N ALA A 291 -12.29 34.61 -0.42
CA ALA A 291 -11.12 34.81 0.41
C ALA A 291 -11.33 34.74 1.93
N MET A 292 -10.68 33.73 2.57
CA MET A 292 -10.51 33.70 4.03
C MET A 292 -9.48 34.78 4.46
N GLU A 293 -9.91 36.03 4.61
CA GLU A 293 -9.06 37.09 5.13
C GLU A 293 -8.59 36.78 6.58
N GLY A 294 -7.36 37.17 6.94
CA GLY A 294 -6.83 37.00 8.27
C GLY A 294 -6.39 35.57 8.63
N THR A 295 -6.30 34.66 7.65
CA THR A 295 -5.89 33.26 7.86
C THR A 295 -4.51 32.94 7.27
N SER A 296 -3.97 31.76 7.60
CA SER A 296 -2.73 31.21 7.02
C SER A 296 -2.92 30.58 5.63
N VAL A 297 -4.13 30.58 5.10
CA VAL A 297 -4.45 30.11 3.74
C VAL A 297 -3.90 31.14 2.74
N ARG A 298 -3.19 30.66 1.72
CA ARG A 298 -2.56 31.52 0.70
C ARG A 298 -3.12 31.29 -0.70
N ASN A 299 -3.77 30.17 -0.93
CA ASN A 299 -4.38 29.83 -2.22
C ASN A 299 -5.89 29.93 -2.09
N ASN A 300 -6.51 30.82 -2.85
CA ASN A 300 -7.96 30.96 -2.95
C ASN A 300 -8.32 31.06 -4.44
N LEU A 301 -9.17 30.15 -4.90
CA LEU A 301 -9.50 30.01 -6.32
C LEU A 301 -11.00 29.91 -6.52
N PRO A 302 -11.56 30.54 -7.55
CA PRO A 302 -12.92 30.20 -7.99
C PRO A 302 -12.94 28.79 -8.55
N ALA A 303 -13.99 28.06 -8.22
CA ALA A 303 -14.17 26.68 -8.67
C ALA A 303 -15.65 26.41 -8.97
N LYS A 304 -15.89 25.50 -9.89
CA LYS A 304 -17.22 24.97 -10.17
C LYS A 304 -17.31 23.52 -9.69
N ILE A 305 -18.39 23.20 -8.98
CA ILE A 305 -18.67 21.81 -8.57
C ILE A 305 -19.07 21.01 -9.81
N VAL A 306 -18.25 20.01 -10.17
CA VAL A 306 -18.50 19.14 -11.31
C VAL A 306 -19.34 17.93 -10.90
N LYS A 307 -18.99 17.31 -9.76
CA LYS A 307 -19.64 16.09 -9.30
C LYS A 307 -19.59 15.96 -7.79
N ILE A 308 -20.63 15.37 -7.21
CA ILE A 308 -20.74 15.01 -5.79
C ILE A 308 -20.87 13.50 -5.67
N ILE A 309 -19.89 12.85 -5.04
CA ILE A 309 -19.80 11.39 -4.98
C ILE A 309 -19.84 10.95 -3.50
N PRO A 310 -20.85 10.18 -3.06
CA PRO A 310 -20.88 9.65 -1.71
C PRO A 310 -19.76 8.60 -1.52
N ARG A 311 -19.07 8.69 -0.36
CA ARG A 311 -17.97 7.80 0.04
C ARG A 311 -18.16 7.30 1.49
N GLY A 312 -19.35 6.80 1.81
CA GLY A 312 -19.70 6.38 3.16
C GLY A 312 -19.89 7.58 4.09
N PRO A 313 -19.00 7.85 5.06
CA PRO A 313 -19.18 8.91 6.06
C PRO A 313 -18.92 10.34 5.52
N PHE A 314 -18.43 10.48 4.29
CA PHE A 314 -18.13 11.77 3.65
C PHE A 314 -18.50 11.77 2.17
N PHE A 315 -18.49 12.94 1.57
CA PHE A 315 -18.67 13.15 0.14
C PHE A 315 -17.38 13.65 -0.49
N LYS A 316 -17.04 13.08 -1.64
CA LYS A 316 -16.01 13.61 -2.51
C LYS A 316 -16.65 14.61 -3.45
N ILE A 317 -16.11 15.82 -3.49
CA ILE A 317 -16.52 16.91 -4.39
C ILE A 317 -15.44 17.07 -5.45
N ASP A 318 -15.78 16.76 -6.69
CA ASP A 318 -14.91 17.04 -7.83
C ASP A 318 -15.12 18.49 -8.28
N LEU A 319 -14.04 19.23 -8.44
CA LEU A 319 -14.00 20.68 -8.64
C LEU A 319 -13.21 21.01 -9.90
N ASP A 320 -13.73 21.95 -10.70
CA ASP A 320 -13.05 22.55 -11.85
C ASP A 320 -12.63 23.99 -11.51
N CYS A 321 -11.32 24.22 -11.50
CA CYS A 321 -10.66 25.54 -11.35
C CYS A 321 -9.92 25.93 -12.62
N GLY A 322 -10.29 25.42 -13.82
CA GLY A 322 -9.45 25.37 -15.01
C GLY A 322 -8.43 24.22 -14.95
N PHE A 323 -8.39 23.53 -13.84
CA PHE A 323 -7.71 22.27 -13.59
C PHE A 323 -8.46 21.51 -12.49
N PHE A 324 -8.25 20.19 -12.44
CA PHE A 324 -8.98 19.33 -11.51
C PHE A 324 -8.48 19.47 -10.07
N LEU A 325 -9.41 19.65 -9.14
CA LEU A 325 -9.23 19.51 -7.70
C LEU A 325 -10.32 18.59 -7.14
N ALA A 326 -10.07 18.01 -5.97
CA ALA A 326 -11.06 17.23 -5.23
C ALA A 326 -11.01 17.60 -3.75
N SER A 327 -12.19 17.68 -3.10
CA SER A 327 -12.30 17.93 -1.65
C SER A 327 -13.18 16.89 -1.01
N TYR A 328 -12.92 16.58 0.28
CA TYR A 328 -13.79 15.76 1.10
C TYR A 328 -14.59 16.61 2.07
N VAL A 329 -15.90 16.43 2.08
CA VAL A 329 -16.80 17.15 2.97
C VAL A 329 -17.74 16.20 3.69
N THR A 330 -18.18 16.57 4.89
CA THR A 330 -19.20 15.83 5.64
C THR A 330 -20.61 16.12 5.09
N GLN A 331 -21.60 15.29 5.40
CA GLN A 331 -23.00 15.52 5.10
C GLN A 331 -23.45 16.90 5.62
N GLN A 332 -23.11 17.24 6.85
CA GLN A 332 -23.46 18.54 7.43
C GLN A 332 -22.85 19.73 6.66
N SER A 333 -21.61 19.60 6.20
CA SER A 333 -20.97 20.65 5.38
C SER A 333 -21.65 20.77 4.02
N LEU A 334 -22.03 19.65 3.40
CA LEU A 334 -22.77 19.64 2.14
C LEU A 334 -24.10 20.41 2.26
N GLU A 335 -24.84 20.18 3.33
CA GLU A 335 -26.13 20.83 3.62
C GLU A 335 -25.95 22.32 3.97
N ASN A 336 -25.06 22.63 4.92
CA ASN A 336 -24.83 24.00 5.41
C ASN A 336 -24.33 24.92 4.28
N LEU A 337 -23.48 24.42 3.40
CA LEU A 337 -22.98 25.17 2.26
C LEU A 337 -23.90 25.03 1.05
N SER A 338 -24.99 24.25 1.13
CA SER A 338 -25.92 23.96 0.03
C SER A 338 -25.14 23.63 -1.26
N LEU A 339 -24.20 22.69 -1.17
CA LEU A 339 -23.37 22.30 -2.30
C LEU A 339 -24.21 21.49 -3.30
N MET A 340 -24.15 21.86 -4.57
CA MET A 340 -24.87 21.20 -5.67
C MET A 340 -23.96 21.19 -6.90
N GLU A 341 -24.13 20.20 -7.74
CA GLU A 341 -23.44 20.14 -9.04
C GLU A 341 -23.77 21.37 -9.88
N GLY A 342 -22.78 21.92 -10.54
CA GLY A 342 -22.88 23.15 -11.32
C GLY A 342 -22.76 24.45 -10.52
N LYS A 343 -22.70 24.42 -9.17
CA LYS A 343 -22.58 25.60 -8.32
C LYS A 343 -21.14 26.14 -8.31
N ASP A 344 -21.03 27.48 -8.35
CA ASP A 344 -19.77 28.18 -8.16
C ASP A 344 -19.46 28.29 -6.66
N VAL A 345 -18.20 28.02 -6.29
CA VAL A 345 -17.69 28.06 -4.92
C VAL A 345 -16.26 28.61 -4.92
N THR A 346 -15.75 28.95 -3.74
CA THR A 346 -14.33 29.24 -3.55
C THR A 346 -13.65 28.04 -2.91
N VAL A 347 -12.53 27.62 -3.48
CA VAL A 347 -11.65 26.61 -2.91
C VAL A 347 -10.41 27.25 -2.32
N SER A 348 -10.01 26.77 -1.15
CA SER A 348 -8.91 27.34 -0.38
C SER A 348 -8.00 26.26 0.16
N PHE A 349 -6.68 26.49 0.11
CA PHE A 349 -5.69 25.58 0.70
C PHE A 349 -4.39 26.28 1.08
N LYS A 350 -3.67 25.70 2.05
CA LYS A 350 -2.38 26.25 2.51
C LYS A 350 -1.27 25.96 1.50
N ALA A 351 -0.28 26.86 1.41
CA ALA A 351 0.94 26.62 0.63
C ALA A 351 1.70 25.37 1.12
N THR A 352 1.63 25.05 2.41
CA THR A 352 2.24 23.86 3.02
C THR A 352 1.52 22.55 2.68
N ALA A 353 0.29 22.61 2.17
CA ALA A 353 -0.48 21.45 1.75
C ALA A 353 -0.16 20.99 0.33
N VAL A 354 0.56 21.80 -0.42
CA VAL A 354 0.98 21.50 -1.80
C VAL A 354 2.29 20.73 -1.76
N HIS A 355 2.26 19.47 -2.16
CA HIS A 355 3.47 18.70 -2.42
C HIS A 355 3.95 18.96 -3.85
N VAL A 356 5.26 19.16 -4.01
CA VAL A 356 5.88 19.57 -5.29
C VAL A 356 6.83 18.49 -5.78
N ILE A 357 6.53 17.97 -6.97
CA ILE A 357 7.39 17.05 -7.70
C ILE A 357 8.11 17.85 -8.79
N ARG A 358 9.43 17.78 -8.78
CA ARG A 358 10.25 18.46 -9.79
C ARG A 358 10.24 17.70 -11.10
N ARG A 359 10.13 18.41 -12.23
CA ARG A 359 10.51 17.92 -13.55
C ARG A 359 11.72 18.69 -14.03
N GLU A 360 12.79 18.01 -14.40
CA GLU A 360 14.03 18.63 -14.94
C GLU A 360 13.86 19.37 -16.28
N LYS A 361 12.64 19.60 -16.73
CA LYS A 361 12.35 20.33 -17.99
C LYS A 361 11.91 21.75 -17.69
N ARG A 362 12.49 22.71 -18.41
CA ARG A 362 12.03 24.12 -18.41
C ARG A 362 10.65 24.24 -19.07
N CYS A 363 9.89 25.27 -18.66
CA CYS A 363 8.59 25.63 -19.24
C CYS A 363 8.72 26.06 -20.69
#